data_7c8fa2559628e0a8393e131ae94028da
#
_entry.id   7c8fa2559628e0a8393e131ae94028da
#
_cell.length_a   1.000
_cell.length_b   1.000
_cell.length_c   1.000
_cell.angle_alpha   90.00
_cell.angle_beta   90.00
_cell.angle_gamma   90.00
#
_symmetry.space_group_name_H-M   'P 1'
#
loop_
_entity.id
_entity.type
_entity.pdbx_description
1 polymer ?
#
loop_
_entity_poly.entity_id
_entity_poly.type
_entity_poly.pdbx_seq_one_letter_code
_entity_poly.pdbx_strand_id
1 'polypeptide(L)'
;MSNKSSNNKSNQDFIDLLRQGTQALQRGKTSTAIPLLEQAHELEPENSDVILNLAGAYILTKKFKQAVALLEPLSEREPNNPMVWTNLGAAYLGNPILARDENHEKAIAAFKNAIKIDPKAPHVAYNLGLIYRDRKEYDEAIHWFKQALRANPADKDAQRYIDQLTEEKNSL
;
A
#
# COMPACT_ATOMS: atom_id res chain seq x y z
N MET A 1 -31.54 8.56 -29.98
CA MET A 1 -30.92 9.70 -29.25
C MET A 1 -30.81 9.48 -27.72
N SER A 2 -31.45 8.44 -27.16
CA SER A 2 -31.51 8.16 -25.71
C SER A 2 -30.19 7.65 -25.10
N ASN A 3 -29.35 6.95 -25.87
CA ASN A 3 -28.14 6.27 -25.34
C ASN A 3 -26.94 7.21 -25.01
N LYS A 4 -26.85 8.36 -25.66
CA LYS A 4 -25.75 9.32 -25.40
C LYS A 4 -25.92 10.10 -24.09
N SER A 5 -27.16 10.38 -23.67
CA SER A 5 -27.42 11.15 -22.43
C SER A 5 -27.27 10.29 -21.18
N SER A 6 -27.63 8.99 -21.25
CA SER A 6 -27.42 8.06 -20.11
C SER A 6 -25.96 7.73 -19.90
N ASN A 7 -25.17 7.55 -20.97
CA ASN A 7 -23.71 7.32 -20.85
C ASN A 7 -22.97 8.54 -20.30
N ASN A 8 -23.41 9.75 -20.65
CA ASN A 8 -22.81 11.00 -20.13
C ASN A 8 -23.13 11.20 -18.64
N LYS A 9 -24.32 10.81 -18.19
CA LYS A 9 -24.69 10.86 -16.78
C LYS A 9 -23.91 9.87 -15.94
N SER A 10 -23.81 8.61 -16.38
CA SER A 10 -23.04 7.56 -15.70
C SER A 10 -21.55 7.93 -15.55
N ASN A 11 -20.95 8.52 -16.58
CA ASN A 11 -19.56 8.99 -16.53
C ASN A 11 -19.39 10.17 -15.54
N GLN A 12 -20.34 11.09 -15.50
CA GLN A 12 -20.31 12.21 -14.54
C GLN A 12 -20.48 11.71 -13.10
N ASP A 13 -21.39 10.77 -12.86
CA ASP A 13 -21.62 10.15 -11.56
C ASP A 13 -20.35 9.44 -11.07
N PHE A 14 -19.66 8.69 -11.96
CA PHE A 14 -18.38 8.06 -11.66
C PHE A 14 -17.29 9.07 -11.23
N ILE A 15 -17.10 10.13 -12.02
CA ILE A 15 -16.09 11.17 -11.73
C ILE A 15 -16.36 11.84 -10.38
N ASP A 16 -17.63 12.12 -10.08
CA ASP A 16 -18.01 12.76 -8.82
C ASP A 16 -17.81 11.82 -7.62
N LEU A 17 -18.15 10.54 -7.74
CA LEU A 17 -17.93 9.53 -6.70
C LEU A 17 -16.43 9.33 -6.41
N LEU A 18 -15.62 9.15 -7.45
CA LEU A 18 -14.17 9.01 -7.31
C LEU A 18 -13.56 10.24 -6.63
N ARG A 19 -13.91 11.43 -7.09
CA ARG A 19 -13.43 12.69 -6.52
C ARG A 19 -13.79 12.83 -5.05
N GLN A 20 -15.06 12.62 -4.70
CA GLN A 20 -15.56 12.73 -3.31
C GLN A 20 -14.93 11.66 -2.41
N GLY A 21 -14.84 10.41 -2.89
CA GLY A 21 -14.23 9.30 -2.16
C GLY A 21 -12.74 9.56 -1.89
N THR A 22 -12.01 10.02 -2.91
CA THR A 22 -10.58 10.38 -2.77
C THR A 22 -10.39 11.54 -1.79
N GLN A 23 -11.20 12.59 -1.86
CA GLN A 23 -11.14 13.70 -0.91
C GLN A 23 -11.47 13.26 0.53
N ALA A 24 -12.44 12.38 0.72
CA ALA A 24 -12.76 11.83 2.02
C ALA A 24 -11.60 11.00 2.58
N LEU A 25 -10.96 10.20 1.74
CA LEU A 25 -9.79 9.40 2.10
C LEU A 25 -8.61 10.30 2.52
N GLN A 26 -8.29 11.33 1.76
CA GLN A 26 -7.24 12.30 2.08
C GLN A 26 -7.48 13.03 3.42
N ARG A 27 -8.73 13.21 3.81
CA ARG A 27 -9.13 13.78 5.10
C ARG A 27 -9.21 12.76 6.24
N GLY A 28 -8.79 11.51 6.00
CA GLY A 28 -8.88 10.41 6.96
C GLY A 28 -10.29 9.91 7.27
N LYS A 29 -11.29 10.35 6.50
CA LYS A 29 -12.70 9.96 6.68
C LYS A 29 -13.01 8.65 5.94
N THR A 30 -12.39 7.55 6.37
CA THR A 30 -12.50 6.25 5.70
C THR A 30 -13.92 5.70 5.67
N SER A 31 -14.73 5.96 6.70
CA SER A 31 -16.15 5.55 6.74
C SER A 31 -17.00 6.22 5.66
N THR A 32 -16.64 7.43 5.23
CA THR A 32 -17.28 8.14 4.12
C THR A 32 -16.66 7.74 2.77
N ALA A 33 -15.33 7.54 2.74
CA ALA A 33 -14.58 7.24 1.52
C ALA A 33 -14.96 5.88 0.93
N ILE A 34 -15.04 4.83 1.76
CA ILE A 34 -15.27 3.46 1.30
C ILE A 34 -16.57 3.33 0.49
N PRO A 35 -17.77 3.71 0.98
CA PRO A 35 -18.99 3.54 0.20
C PRO A 35 -18.99 4.34 -1.10
N LEU A 36 -18.34 5.51 -1.16
CA LEU A 36 -18.22 6.29 -2.39
C LEU A 36 -17.31 5.62 -3.42
N LEU A 37 -16.18 5.08 -2.95
CA LEU A 37 -15.23 4.38 -3.81
C LEU A 37 -15.76 3.00 -4.25
N GLU A 38 -16.54 2.30 -3.42
CA GLU A 38 -17.23 1.06 -3.80
C GLU A 38 -18.24 1.34 -4.92
N GLN A 39 -19.06 2.39 -4.82
CA GLN A 39 -19.96 2.79 -5.90
C GLN A 39 -19.21 3.20 -7.18
N ALA A 40 -18.08 3.92 -7.06
CA ALA A 40 -17.25 4.24 -8.21
C ALA A 40 -16.67 2.98 -8.86
N HIS A 41 -16.27 1.98 -8.06
CA HIS A 41 -15.76 0.70 -8.55
C HIS A 41 -16.85 -0.14 -9.24
N GLU A 42 -18.08 -0.08 -8.79
CA GLU A 42 -19.23 -0.72 -9.48
C GLU A 42 -19.47 -0.12 -10.87
N LEU A 43 -19.25 1.20 -11.04
CA LEU A 43 -19.40 1.86 -12.34
C LEU A 43 -18.24 1.59 -13.29
N GLU A 44 -17.01 1.59 -12.76
CA GLU A 44 -15.76 1.41 -13.53
C GLU A 44 -14.82 0.42 -12.82
N PRO A 45 -15.10 -0.90 -12.87
CA PRO A 45 -14.37 -1.92 -12.11
C PRO A 45 -12.88 -2.02 -12.47
N GLU A 46 -12.53 -1.64 -13.69
CA GLU A 46 -11.16 -1.73 -14.22
C GLU A 46 -10.34 -0.44 -13.98
N ASN A 47 -10.93 0.58 -13.41
CA ASN A 47 -10.26 1.86 -13.22
C ASN A 47 -9.21 1.77 -12.09
N SER A 48 -7.95 1.96 -12.43
CA SER A 48 -6.82 1.80 -11.51
C SER A 48 -6.83 2.79 -10.35
N ASP A 49 -7.26 4.03 -10.59
CA ASP A 49 -7.33 5.05 -9.54
C ASP A 49 -8.37 4.67 -8.47
N VAL A 50 -9.51 4.16 -8.90
CA VAL A 50 -10.55 3.66 -7.97
C VAL A 50 -10.02 2.48 -7.17
N ILE A 51 -9.42 1.50 -7.85
CA ILE A 51 -8.88 0.29 -7.20
C ILE A 51 -7.82 0.67 -6.17
N LEU A 52 -6.87 1.54 -6.52
CA LEU A 52 -5.81 1.98 -5.62
C LEU A 52 -6.35 2.74 -4.41
N ASN A 53 -7.30 3.66 -4.60
CA ASN A 53 -7.90 4.42 -3.52
C ASN A 53 -8.74 3.53 -2.59
N LEU A 54 -9.55 2.62 -3.16
CA LEU A 54 -10.38 1.70 -2.39
C LEU A 54 -9.51 0.69 -1.61
N ALA A 55 -8.49 0.12 -2.24
CA ALA A 55 -7.54 -0.76 -1.57
C ALA A 55 -6.80 -0.04 -0.44
N GLY A 56 -6.37 1.22 -0.66
CA GLY A 56 -5.79 2.05 0.39
C GLY A 56 -6.75 2.27 1.57
N ALA A 57 -8.01 2.56 1.30
CA ALA A 57 -9.05 2.70 2.32
C ALA A 57 -9.28 1.39 3.09
N TYR A 58 -9.27 0.24 2.41
CA TYR A 58 -9.36 -1.06 3.04
C TYR A 58 -8.15 -1.39 3.92
N ILE A 59 -6.93 -1.06 3.48
CA ILE A 59 -5.71 -1.23 4.29
C ILE A 59 -5.82 -0.39 5.58
N LEU A 60 -6.20 0.88 5.48
CA LEU A 60 -6.38 1.77 6.64
C LEU A 60 -7.44 1.28 7.63
N THR A 61 -8.45 0.56 7.14
CA THR A 61 -9.51 -0.02 7.97
C THR A 61 -9.29 -1.50 8.33
N LYS A 62 -8.09 -2.01 8.08
CA LYS A 62 -7.66 -3.41 8.37
C LYS A 62 -8.47 -4.48 7.60
N LYS A 63 -9.10 -4.09 6.51
CA LYS A 63 -9.80 -4.99 5.59
C LYS A 63 -8.82 -5.58 4.55
N PHE A 64 -7.74 -6.18 5.03
CA PHE A 64 -6.60 -6.59 4.21
C PHE A 64 -6.95 -7.58 3.09
N LYS A 65 -7.83 -8.56 3.37
CA LYS A 65 -8.27 -9.53 2.35
C LYS A 65 -8.98 -8.86 1.18
N GLN A 66 -9.79 -7.83 1.46
CA GLN A 66 -10.49 -7.08 0.41
C GLN A 66 -9.49 -6.24 -0.41
N ALA A 67 -8.48 -5.66 0.23
CA ALA A 67 -7.42 -4.94 -0.48
C ALA A 67 -6.62 -5.88 -1.40
N VAL A 68 -6.23 -7.08 -0.91
CA VAL A 68 -5.52 -8.08 -1.72
C VAL A 68 -6.36 -8.49 -2.95
N ALA A 69 -7.64 -8.78 -2.76
CA ALA A 69 -8.54 -9.20 -3.85
C ALA A 69 -8.66 -8.15 -4.97
N LEU A 70 -8.51 -6.87 -4.66
CA LEU A 70 -8.48 -5.78 -5.64
C LEU A 70 -7.11 -5.63 -6.31
N LEU A 71 -6.03 -5.78 -5.53
CA LEU A 71 -4.68 -5.44 -5.97
C LEU A 71 -3.97 -6.56 -6.72
N GLU A 72 -4.26 -7.84 -6.43
CA GLU A 72 -3.65 -8.96 -7.18
C GLU A 72 -3.95 -8.88 -8.68
N PRO A 73 -5.22 -8.79 -9.14
CA PRO A 73 -5.51 -8.63 -10.56
C PRO A 73 -4.91 -7.35 -11.16
N LEU A 74 -4.87 -6.25 -10.38
CA LEU A 74 -4.28 -5.01 -10.84
C LEU A 74 -2.76 -5.14 -11.03
N SER A 75 -2.06 -5.91 -10.18
CA SER A 75 -0.62 -6.13 -10.30
C SER A 75 -0.22 -6.90 -11.56
N GLU A 76 -1.09 -7.79 -12.02
CA GLU A 76 -0.91 -8.51 -13.30
C GLU A 76 -1.13 -7.57 -14.50
N ARG A 77 -2.10 -6.68 -14.41
CA ARG A 77 -2.45 -5.73 -15.48
C ARG A 77 -1.47 -4.55 -15.55
N GLU A 78 -0.96 -4.09 -14.40
CA GLU A 78 -0.05 -2.96 -14.28
C GLU A 78 1.25 -3.34 -13.55
N PRO A 79 2.06 -4.26 -14.08
CA PRO A 79 3.24 -4.78 -13.40
C PRO A 79 4.34 -3.72 -13.17
N ASN A 80 4.28 -2.60 -13.90
CA ASN A 80 5.24 -1.50 -13.79
C ASN A 80 4.73 -0.31 -12.95
N ASN A 81 3.61 -0.48 -12.23
CA ASN A 81 3.08 0.55 -11.34
C ASN A 81 3.58 0.31 -9.88
N PRO A 82 4.50 1.14 -9.36
CA PRO A 82 5.06 0.92 -8.02
C PRO A 82 4.04 1.08 -6.91
N MET A 83 2.97 1.87 -7.11
CA MET A 83 1.90 2.06 -6.11
C MET A 83 1.08 0.78 -5.91
N VAL A 84 0.86 0.02 -6.99
CA VAL A 84 0.16 -1.28 -6.90
C VAL A 84 0.95 -2.22 -6.00
N TRP A 85 2.25 -2.37 -6.27
CA TRP A 85 3.12 -3.25 -5.48
C TRP A 85 3.31 -2.77 -4.04
N THR A 86 3.38 -1.45 -3.82
CA THR A 86 3.46 -0.88 -2.46
C THR A 86 2.21 -1.20 -1.65
N ASN A 87 1.03 -0.98 -2.22
CA ASN A 87 -0.23 -1.26 -1.55
C ASN A 87 -0.45 -2.78 -1.37
N LEU A 88 -0.07 -3.59 -2.35
CA LEU A 88 -0.15 -5.05 -2.25
C LEU A 88 0.76 -5.59 -1.13
N GLY A 89 1.99 -5.08 -1.04
CA GLY A 89 2.90 -5.40 0.06
C GLY A 89 2.31 -5.04 1.43
N ALA A 90 1.72 -3.85 1.57
CA ALA A 90 1.06 -3.42 2.80
C ALA A 90 -0.18 -4.29 3.12
N ALA A 91 -0.94 -4.70 2.11
CA ALA A 91 -2.10 -5.56 2.28
C ALA A 91 -1.72 -6.99 2.72
N TYR A 92 -0.66 -7.58 2.15
CA TYR A 92 -0.13 -8.88 2.57
C TYR A 92 0.45 -8.84 3.97
N LEU A 93 1.21 -7.79 4.31
CA LEU A 93 1.76 -7.61 5.64
C LEU A 93 0.64 -7.55 6.69
N GLY A 94 -0.46 -6.86 6.38
CA GLY A 94 -1.62 -6.79 7.23
C GLY A 94 -1.29 -6.20 8.61
N ASN A 95 -1.66 -6.94 9.66
CA ASN A 95 -1.21 -6.62 11.01
C ASN A 95 0.18 -7.27 11.24
N PRO A 96 1.26 -6.50 11.35
CA PRO A 96 2.61 -7.05 11.48
C PRO A 96 2.77 -8.02 12.66
N ILE A 97 2.07 -7.76 13.78
CA ILE A 97 2.13 -8.60 15.01
C ILE A 97 1.50 -9.99 14.80
N LEU A 98 0.56 -10.10 13.85
CA LEU A 98 -0.18 -11.33 13.55
C LEU A 98 0.22 -11.97 12.23
N ALA A 99 1.14 -11.35 11.48
CA ALA A 99 1.58 -11.82 10.18
C ALA A 99 2.30 -13.16 10.33
N ARG A 100 1.96 -14.12 9.46
CA ARG A 100 2.65 -15.41 9.37
C ARG A 100 3.81 -15.28 8.40
N ASP A 101 4.77 -16.22 8.46
CA ASP A 101 5.93 -16.23 7.56
C ASP A 101 5.54 -16.14 6.09
N GLU A 102 4.48 -16.84 5.67
CA GLU A 102 3.95 -16.75 4.30
C GLU A 102 3.53 -15.32 3.92
N ASN A 103 2.89 -14.60 4.83
CA ASN A 103 2.49 -13.20 4.59
C ASN A 103 3.71 -12.29 4.50
N HIS A 104 4.73 -12.53 5.31
CA HIS A 104 5.99 -11.80 5.22
C HIS A 104 6.67 -12.02 3.87
N GLU A 105 6.75 -13.26 3.37
CA GLU A 105 7.36 -13.55 2.07
C GLU A 105 6.61 -12.84 0.92
N LYS A 106 5.27 -12.90 0.91
CA LYS A 106 4.45 -12.20 -0.09
C LYS A 106 4.64 -10.68 -0.02
N ALA A 107 4.67 -10.12 1.19
CA ALA A 107 4.89 -8.70 1.39
C ALA A 107 6.28 -8.28 0.92
N ILE A 108 7.34 -9.05 1.28
CA ILE A 108 8.72 -8.80 0.85
C ILE A 108 8.81 -8.82 -0.69
N ALA A 109 8.21 -9.81 -1.35
CA ALA A 109 8.22 -9.92 -2.80
C ALA A 109 7.55 -8.70 -3.46
N ALA A 110 6.39 -8.29 -2.97
CA ALA A 110 5.67 -7.12 -3.48
C ALA A 110 6.47 -5.82 -3.25
N PHE A 111 7.01 -5.61 -2.06
CA PHE A 111 7.83 -4.43 -1.76
C PHE A 111 9.13 -4.39 -2.59
N LYS A 112 9.79 -5.53 -2.83
CA LYS A 112 10.96 -5.60 -3.71
C LYS A 112 10.60 -5.24 -5.15
N ASN A 113 9.42 -5.64 -5.65
CA ASN A 113 8.95 -5.21 -6.97
C ASN A 113 8.72 -3.68 -7.00
N ALA A 114 8.11 -3.09 -5.96
CA ALA A 114 7.93 -1.65 -5.88
C ALA A 114 9.27 -0.90 -5.95
N ILE A 115 10.28 -1.29 -5.17
CA ILE A 115 11.62 -0.66 -5.16
C ILE A 115 12.38 -0.87 -6.47
N LYS A 116 12.20 -2.01 -7.13
CA LYS A 116 12.81 -2.27 -8.44
C LYS A 116 12.32 -1.27 -9.49
N ILE A 117 11.05 -0.87 -9.41
CA ILE A 117 10.41 0.08 -10.33
C ILE A 117 10.73 1.52 -9.92
N ASP A 118 10.53 1.83 -8.64
CA ASP A 118 10.85 3.12 -8.04
C ASP A 118 11.69 2.94 -6.77
N PRO A 119 13.02 3.15 -6.84
CA PRO A 119 13.92 3.04 -5.68
C PRO A 119 13.61 4.00 -4.53
N LYS A 120 12.77 5.00 -4.76
CA LYS A 120 12.33 5.97 -3.76
C LYS A 120 10.86 5.79 -3.37
N ALA A 121 10.24 4.66 -3.73
CA ALA A 121 8.85 4.38 -3.38
C ALA A 121 8.62 4.61 -1.88
N PRO A 122 7.65 5.49 -1.51
CA PRO A 122 7.46 5.91 -0.12
C PRO A 122 7.20 4.73 0.81
N HIS A 123 7.80 4.77 1.99
CA HIS A 123 7.61 3.80 3.08
C HIS A 123 8.01 2.35 2.78
N VAL A 124 8.37 2.00 1.54
CA VAL A 124 8.65 0.61 1.17
C VAL A 124 9.89 0.09 1.88
N ALA A 125 11.01 0.82 1.84
CA ALA A 125 12.23 0.44 2.53
C ALA A 125 12.03 0.34 4.06
N TYR A 126 11.25 1.27 4.64
CA TYR A 126 10.91 1.22 6.06
C TYR A 126 10.10 -0.03 6.43
N ASN A 127 9.10 -0.39 5.64
CA ASN A 127 8.30 -1.60 5.86
C ASN A 127 9.13 -2.88 5.72
N LEU A 128 10.04 -2.95 4.75
CA LEU A 128 10.99 -4.05 4.66
C LEU A 128 11.87 -4.15 5.91
N GLY A 129 12.37 -3.02 6.42
CA GLY A 129 13.12 -2.97 7.68
C GLY A 129 12.32 -3.54 8.85
N LEU A 130 11.03 -3.20 8.97
CA LEU A 130 10.15 -3.74 10.01
C LEU A 130 9.97 -5.26 9.88
N ILE A 131 9.74 -5.77 8.68
CA ILE A 131 9.57 -7.22 8.44
C ILE A 131 10.83 -7.99 8.84
N TYR A 132 12.00 -7.55 8.38
CA TYR A 132 13.26 -8.21 8.69
C TYR A 132 13.61 -8.12 10.19
N ARG A 133 13.30 -7.00 10.86
CA ARG A 133 13.41 -6.88 12.31
C ARG A 133 12.54 -7.92 13.04
N ASP A 134 11.28 -8.07 12.64
CA ASP A 134 10.34 -9.01 13.27
C ASP A 134 10.76 -10.47 13.05
N ARG A 135 11.47 -10.74 11.97
CA ARG A 135 12.13 -12.03 11.68
C ARG A 135 13.47 -12.21 12.40
N LYS A 136 13.95 -11.19 13.12
CA LYS A 136 15.27 -11.14 13.78
C LYS A 136 16.46 -11.22 12.81
N GLU A 137 16.22 -10.87 11.55
CA GLU A 137 17.25 -10.74 10.52
C GLU A 137 17.81 -9.31 10.59
N TYR A 138 18.61 -9.03 11.62
CA TYR A 138 19.00 -7.67 12.02
C TYR A 138 19.87 -6.96 10.99
N ASP A 139 20.71 -7.66 10.27
CA ASP A 139 21.57 -7.08 9.22
C ASP A 139 20.72 -6.54 8.06
N GLU A 140 19.76 -7.33 7.60
CA GLU A 140 18.81 -6.95 6.57
C GLU A 140 17.91 -5.79 7.06
N ALA A 141 17.43 -5.86 8.29
CA ALA A 141 16.64 -4.78 8.87
C ALA A 141 17.39 -3.44 8.87
N ILE A 142 18.63 -3.44 9.36
CA ILE A 142 19.51 -2.26 9.37
C ILE A 142 19.76 -1.77 7.95
N HIS A 143 20.01 -2.68 6.99
CA HIS A 143 20.18 -2.31 5.58
C HIS A 143 18.97 -1.55 5.05
N TRP A 144 17.76 -2.06 5.27
CA TRP A 144 16.54 -1.46 4.76
C TRP A 144 16.17 -0.15 5.46
N PHE A 145 16.40 -0.02 6.77
CA PHE A 145 16.23 1.26 7.47
C PHE A 145 17.22 2.32 6.97
N LYS A 146 18.47 1.94 6.65
CA LYS A 146 19.42 2.86 5.99
C LYS A 146 18.94 3.29 4.60
N GLN A 147 18.29 2.40 3.84
CA GLN A 147 17.65 2.79 2.57
C GLN A 147 16.47 3.75 2.78
N ALA A 148 15.65 3.53 3.83
CA ALA A 148 14.59 4.45 4.20
C ALA A 148 15.13 5.87 4.50
N LEU A 149 16.24 5.98 5.24
CA LEU A 149 16.91 7.26 5.52
C LEU A 149 17.48 7.93 4.26
N ARG A 150 17.90 7.16 3.25
CA ARG A 150 18.32 7.76 1.96
C ARG A 150 17.15 8.41 1.21
N ALA A 151 15.95 7.82 1.33
CA ALA A 151 14.73 8.38 0.75
C ALA A 151 14.17 9.54 1.58
N ASN A 152 14.24 9.43 2.92
CA ASN A 152 13.81 10.45 3.88
C ASN A 152 14.84 10.61 5.01
N PRO A 153 15.83 11.51 4.87
CA PRO A 153 16.87 11.71 5.89
C PRO A 153 16.35 12.19 7.26
N ALA A 154 15.11 12.69 7.32
CA ALA A 154 14.49 13.17 8.56
C ALA A 154 13.68 12.09 9.30
N ASP A 155 13.71 10.84 8.84
CA ASP A 155 12.98 9.73 9.47
C ASP A 155 13.66 9.29 10.78
N LYS A 156 13.19 9.89 11.88
CA LYS A 156 13.70 9.61 13.24
C LYS A 156 13.42 8.18 13.70
N ASP A 157 12.35 7.56 13.20
CA ASP A 157 12.01 6.19 13.58
C ASP A 157 12.96 5.18 12.91
N ALA A 158 13.27 5.38 11.64
CA ALA A 158 14.27 4.56 10.94
C ALA A 158 15.65 4.67 11.63
N GLN A 159 16.08 5.88 12.01
CA GLN A 159 17.33 6.06 12.72
C GLN A 159 17.33 5.35 14.08
N ARG A 160 16.27 5.51 14.86
CA ARG A 160 16.13 4.83 16.16
C ARG A 160 16.22 3.32 16.03
N TYR A 161 15.57 2.72 15.01
CA TYR A 161 15.67 1.26 14.78
C TYR A 161 17.08 0.83 14.41
N ILE A 162 17.81 1.59 13.62
CA ILE A 162 19.21 1.28 13.30
C ILE A 162 20.05 1.22 14.57
N ASP A 163 19.93 2.24 15.45
CA ASP A 163 20.68 2.32 16.68
C ASP A 163 20.35 1.15 17.61
N GLN A 164 19.07 0.86 17.85
CA GLN A 164 18.62 -0.25 18.69
C GLN A 164 19.10 -1.61 18.17
N LEU A 165 18.94 -1.89 16.89
CA LEU A 165 19.31 -3.17 16.31
C LEU A 165 20.84 -3.35 16.26
N THR A 166 21.59 -2.27 16.15
CA THR A 166 23.04 -2.31 16.23
C THR A 166 23.52 -2.67 17.65
N GLU A 167 22.87 -2.12 18.68
CA GLU A 167 23.15 -2.45 20.08
C GLU A 167 22.77 -3.90 20.41
N GLU A 168 21.57 -4.34 19.99
CA GLU A 168 21.11 -5.73 20.17
C GLU A 168 22.08 -6.73 19.54
N LYS A 169 22.53 -6.47 18.31
CA LYS A 169 23.48 -7.34 17.61
C LYS A 169 24.83 -7.43 18.32
N ASN A 170 25.32 -6.34 18.90
CA ASN A 170 26.60 -6.31 19.62
C ASN A 170 26.52 -6.99 21.00
N SER A 171 25.32 -7.30 21.46
CA SER A 171 25.06 -7.93 22.77
C SER A 171 24.88 -9.46 22.68
N LEU A 172 24.84 -10.02 21.45
CA LEU A 172 24.71 -11.45 21.14
C LEU A 172 26.06 -12.09 20.89
#